data_13d2d2fbb793d0542691a2d125c30d64
#
_entry.id   13d2d2fbb793d0542691a2d125c30d64
#
_cell.length_a   1.000
_cell.length_b   1.000
_cell.length_c   1.000
_cell.angle_alpha   90.00
_cell.angle_beta   90.00
_cell.angle_gamma   90.00
#
_symmetry.space_group_name_H-M   'P 1'
#
loop_
_entity.id
_entity.type
_entity.pdbx_description
1 polymer ?
#
loop_
_entity_poly.entity_id
_entity_poly.type
_entity_poly.pdbx_seq_one_letter_code
_entity_poly.pdbx_strand_id
1 'polypeptide(L)'
;MTNQQDYTQDNDKLYRYLFQHRAVRGEWVRLNKTFTDTLNTHQYPKAVQDLLGEMMVATNLLTATLKFDGNITVQIQGDGPLRLALVNGNDQQQIRALARVDGNITENMSLHNMIGKGVLVITIAPKEGERYQGVISLDKPTITECLEDYFVRSEQLQTQLIIRTGKYEGKPVAAGMLLQIMPDGSGTPEDFEHLTTLAATVKDEELFGLPAEELLYRLYHEETVNLYPAQDVQFFCGCSAERSSSALLLISDEEIDEILAEHKGSIDMQCECCGTHYFFNKEAIEKLKSTRV
;
A
#
# COMPACT_ATOMS: atom_id res chain seq x y z
N MET A 1 38.96 10.43 -4.56
CA MET A 1 38.07 9.36 -5.04
C MET A 1 36.92 9.29 -4.07
N THR A 2 35.86 10.00 -4.34
CA THR A 2 34.64 9.99 -3.54
C THR A 2 33.98 8.64 -3.75
N ASN A 3 33.90 7.83 -2.68
CA ASN A 3 33.05 6.65 -2.64
C ASN A 3 31.62 7.12 -3.03
N GLN A 4 31.19 6.80 -4.23
CA GLN A 4 29.76 6.80 -4.55
C GLN A 4 29.16 5.68 -3.69
N GLN A 5 28.61 6.05 -2.54
CA GLN A 5 27.75 5.16 -1.77
C GLN A 5 26.60 4.76 -2.69
N ASP A 6 26.39 3.48 -2.86
CA ASP A 6 25.31 2.94 -3.68
C ASP A 6 23.99 3.12 -2.92
N TYR A 7 23.36 4.28 -3.12
CA TYR A 7 22.07 4.65 -2.52
C TYR A 7 20.88 3.77 -2.98
N THR A 8 21.14 2.78 -3.85
CA THR A 8 20.11 1.84 -4.31
C THR A 8 19.90 0.67 -3.35
N GLN A 9 20.75 0.46 -2.35
CA GLN A 9 20.71 -0.69 -1.45
C GLN A 9 19.40 -0.78 -0.65
N ASP A 10 18.75 0.35 -0.35
CA ASP A 10 17.53 0.41 0.45
C ASP A 10 16.25 0.60 -0.38
N ASN A 11 16.34 0.43 -1.70
CA ASN A 11 15.18 0.45 -2.56
C ASN A 11 14.34 -0.81 -2.35
N ASP A 12 13.02 -0.62 -2.23
CA ASP A 12 12.06 -1.69 -1.94
C ASP A 12 12.41 -2.46 -0.65
N LYS A 13 12.75 -1.69 0.40
CA LYS A 13 13.07 -2.19 1.73
C LYS A 13 12.19 -1.55 2.78
N LEU A 14 11.87 -2.34 3.80
CA LEU A 14 11.23 -1.90 5.03
C LEU A 14 12.16 -2.18 6.20
N TYR A 15 12.36 -1.19 7.03
CA TYR A 15 13.12 -1.28 8.26
C TYR A 15 12.24 -1.02 9.46
N ARG A 16 12.49 -1.78 10.54
CA ARG A 16 11.96 -1.50 11.88
C ARG A 16 13.06 -0.97 12.75
N TYR A 17 12.74 -0.05 13.65
CA TYR A 17 13.69 0.46 14.61
C TYR A 17 13.01 0.79 15.95
N LEU A 18 13.81 0.75 17.01
CA LEU A 18 13.37 1.07 18.37
C LEU A 18 14.30 2.11 18.97
N PHE A 19 13.74 3.03 19.73
CA PHE A 19 14.51 3.97 20.54
C PHE A 19 14.83 3.33 21.88
N GLN A 20 16.11 3.28 22.22
CA GLN A 20 16.54 2.80 23.53
C GLN A 20 16.07 3.78 24.60
N HIS A 21 15.50 3.27 25.69
CA HIS A 21 14.98 4.06 26.80
C HIS A 21 13.73 4.91 26.51
N ARG A 22 13.16 4.81 25.32
CA ARG A 22 11.86 5.41 24.96
C ARG A 22 10.95 4.35 24.41
N ALA A 23 9.75 4.25 24.91
CA ALA A 23 8.80 3.23 24.46
C ALA A 23 8.09 3.69 23.16
N VAL A 24 8.89 4.00 22.16
CA VAL A 24 8.45 4.38 20.82
C VAL A 24 9.13 3.46 19.82
N ARG A 25 8.33 2.88 18.93
CA ARG A 25 8.82 2.15 17.77
C ARG A 25 8.72 2.99 16.52
N GLY A 26 9.53 2.68 15.54
CA GLY A 26 9.46 3.26 14.23
C GLY A 26 9.63 2.25 13.12
N GLU A 27 9.01 2.52 12.00
CA GLU A 27 9.19 1.83 10.73
C GLU A 27 9.51 2.85 9.65
N TRP A 28 10.33 2.45 8.68
CA TRP A 28 10.63 3.21 7.48
C TRP A 28 10.58 2.30 6.26
N VAL A 29 9.99 2.79 5.18
CA VAL A 29 9.89 2.07 3.92
C VAL A 29 10.12 3.00 2.74
N ARG A 30 10.80 2.48 1.69
CA ARG A 30 10.94 3.16 0.40
C ARG A 30 10.63 2.20 -0.73
N LEU A 31 9.73 2.63 -1.62
CA LEU A 31 9.22 1.87 -2.75
C LEU A 31 9.66 2.54 -4.05
N ASN A 32 10.47 1.86 -4.83
CA ASN A 32 10.94 2.33 -6.14
C ASN A 32 10.44 1.41 -7.26
N LYS A 33 11.03 0.21 -7.38
CA LYS A 33 10.61 -0.76 -8.38
C LYS A 33 9.18 -1.24 -8.14
N THR A 34 8.85 -1.59 -6.91
CA THR A 34 7.50 -2.04 -6.50
C THR A 34 6.43 -1.00 -6.86
N PHE A 35 6.70 0.28 -6.63
CA PHE A 35 5.79 1.36 -7.01
C PHE A 35 5.73 1.53 -8.54
N THR A 36 6.87 1.53 -9.22
CA THR A 36 6.92 1.60 -10.68
C THR A 36 6.18 0.45 -11.36
N ASP A 37 6.37 -0.78 -10.88
CA ASP A 37 5.68 -1.96 -11.41
C ASP A 37 4.15 -1.85 -11.27
N THR A 38 3.68 -1.28 -10.15
CA THR A 38 2.26 -1.00 -9.95
C THR A 38 1.72 0.03 -10.95
N LEU A 39 2.47 1.10 -11.21
CA LEU A 39 2.04 2.18 -12.11
C LEU A 39 2.07 1.77 -13.59
N ASN A 40 2.92 0.82 -13.96
CA ASN A 40 3.10 0.41 -15.36
C ASN A 40 1.88 -0.31 -15.95
N THR A 41 0.96 -0.80 -15.12
CA THR A 41 -0.21 -1.56 -15.59
C THR A 41 -1.28 -0.65 -16.19
N HIS A 42 -1.40 0.59 -15.69
CA HIS A 42 -2.44 1.54 -16.08
C HIS A 42 -1.87 2.96 -16.22
N GLN A 43 -2.49 3.74 -17.09
CA GLN A 43 -2.19 5.17 -17.22
C GLN A 43 -3.04 5.97 -16.22
N TYR A 44 -2.64 5.98 -14.97
CA TYR A 44 -3.33 6.76 -13.95
C TYR A 44 -2.99 8.26 -14.02
N PRO A 45 -3.96 9.17 -13.77
CA PRO A 45 -3.68 10.57 -13.49
C PRO A 45 -2.70 10.71 -12.32
N LYS A 46 -1.89 11.79 -12.31
CA LYS A 46 -0.86 11.99 -11.28
C LYS A 46 -1.41 11.92 -9.84
N ALA A 47 -2.56 12.57 -9.59
CA ALA A 47 -3.19 12.52 -8.27
C ALA A 47 -3.55 11.10 -7.80
N VAL A 48 -3.93 10.20 -8.74
CA VAL A 48 -4.22 8.79 -8.45
C VAL A 48 -2.92 8.01 -8.21
N GLN A 49 -1.86 8.30 -8.99
CA GLN A 49 -0.54 7.70 -8.76
C GLN A 49 -0.03 8.03 -7.35
N ASP A 50 -0.15 9.31 -6.95
CA ASP A 50 0.28 9.75 -5.61
C ASP A 50 -0.52 9.05 -4.52
N LEU A 51 -1.84 9.02 -4.63
CA LEU A 51 -2.70 8.33 -3.68
C LEU A 51 -2.37 6.83 -3.57
N LEU A 52 -2.13 6.14 -4.70
CA LEU A 52 -1.72 4.73 -4.68
C LEU A 52 -0.37 4.56 -3.98
N GLY A 53 0.59 5.44 -4.23
CA GLY A 53 1.88 5.43 -3.54
C GLY A 53 1.75 5.62 -2.03
N GLU A 54 0.95 6.60 -1.61
CA GLU A 54 0.64 6.83 -0.19
C GLU A 54 -0.02 5.61 0.46
N MET A 55 -1.02 5.02 -0.20
CA MET A 55 -1.70 3.81 0.30
C MET A 55 -0.76 2.61 0.36
N MET A 56 0.14 2.42 -0.61
CA MET A 56 1.12 1.34 -0.61
C MET A 56 2.10 1.49 0.56
N VAL A 57 2.64 2.69 0.76
CA VAL A 57 3.52 3.00 1.91
C VAL A 57 2.79 2.76 3.23
N ALA A 58 1.58 3.31 3.39
CA ALA A 58 0.77 3.09 4.58
C ALA A 58 0.53 1.60 4.84
N THR A 59 0.17 0.82 3.82
CA THR A 59 -0.09 -0.62 3.94
C THR A 59 1.16 -1.37 4.41
N ASN A 60 2.36 -1.06 3.86
CA ASN A 60 3.60 -1.70 4.29
C ASN A 60 3.95 -1.35 5.75
N LEU A 61 3.85 -0.07 6.14
CA LEU A 61 4.09 0.37 7.51
C LEU A 61 3.12 -0.29 8.50
N LEU A 62 1.81 -0.33 8.17
CA LEU A 62 0.81 -0.99 9.00
C LEU A 62 1.06 -2.49 9.13
N THR A 63 1.41 -3.16 8.04
CA THR A 63 1.76 -4.59 8.06
C THR A 63 2.94 -4.87 8.98
N ALA A 64 3.92 -3.96 9.02
CA ALA A 64 5.09 -4.08 9.87
C ALA A 64 4.77 -3.93 11.36
N THR A 65 3.75 -3.14 11.72
CA THR A 65 3.34 -2.95 13.13
C THR A 65 2.56 -4.11 13.69
N LEU A 66 1.93 -4.91 12.83
CA LEU A 66 1.05 -6.02 13.22
C LEU A 66 1.84 -7.32 13.35
N LYS A 67 1.53 -8.08 14.39
CA LYS A 67 2.04 -9.46 14.57
C LYS A 67 0.97 -10.44 14.07
N PHE A 68 0.92 -10.63 12.76
CA PHE A 68 -0.01 -11.59 12.15
C PHE A 68 0.66 -12.30 10.98
N ASP A 69 0.18 -13.49 10.67
CA ASP A 69 0.49 -14.24 9.45
C ASP A 69 -0.77 -14.22 8.59
N GLY A 70 -0.73 -13.57 7.43
CA GLY A 70 -1.93 -13.42 6.60
C GLY A 70 -1.88 -12.23 5.66
N ASN A 71 -3.06 -11.72 5.32
CA ASN A 71 -3.22 -10.65 4.35
C ASN A 71 -3.84 -9.41 4.99
N ILE A 72 -3.42 -8.25 4.48
CA ILE A 72 -4.03 -6.95 4.76
C ILE A 72 -4.57 -6.36 3.46
N THR A 73 -5.72 -5.72 3.55
CA THR A 73 -6.32 -4.95 2.46
C THR A 73 -6.62 -3.55 2.97
N VAL A 74 -6.12 -2.55 2.26
CA VAL A 74 -6.45 -1.14 2.47
C VAL A 74 -7.22 -0.68 1.24
N GLN A 75 -8.46 -0.25 1.44
CA GLN A 75 -9.38 0.06 0.35
C GLN A 75 -10.09 1.38 0.58
N ILE A 76 -10.09 2.23 -0.43
CA ILE A 76 -10.92 3.43 -0.49
C ILE A 76 -12.06 3.16 -1.47
N GLN A 77 -13.28 3.48 -1.05
CA GLN A 77 -14.47 3.50 -1.91
C GLN A 77 -15.19 4.84 -1.76
N GLY A 78 -15.67 5.38 -2.87
CA GLY A 78 -16.39 6.64 -2.88
C GLY A 78 -17.34 6.78 -4.07
N ASP A 79 -18.11 7.88 -4.06
CA ASP A 79 -19.06 8.25 -5.12
C ASP A 79 -18.51 9.30 -6.09
N GLY A 80 -17.26 9.74 -5.88
CA GLY A 80 -16.53 10.66 -6.75
C GLY A 80 -15.96 9.98 -8.00
N PRO A 81 -15.15 10.71 -8.80
CA PRO A 81 -14.51 10.16 -10.00
C PRO A 81 -13.53 9.01 -9.72
N LEU A 82 -12.92 8.93 -8.53
CA LEU A 82 -12.19 7.75 -8.06
C LEU A 82 -13.18 6.82 -7.33
N ARG A 83 -13.61 5.76 -7.98
CA ARG A 83 -14.58 4.79 -7.43
C ARG A 83 -13.96 3.84 -6.43
N LEU A 84 -12.72 3.45 -6.68
CA LEU A 84 -12.00 2.46 -5.89
C LEU A 84 -10.51 2.76 -5.95
N ALA A 85 -9.85 2.71 -4.82
CA ALA A 85 -8.40 2.48 -4.73
C ALA A 85 -8.18 1.33 -3.76
N LEU A 86 -7.36 0.36 -4.13
CA LEU A 86 -7.18 -0.88 -3.39
C LEU A 86 -5.70 -1.23 -3.32
N VAL A 87 -5.24 -1.53 -2.12
CA VAL A 87 -3.92 -2.10 -1.87
C VAL A 87 -4.09 -3.41 -1.10
N ASN A 88 -3.50 -4.48 -1.62
CA ASN A 88 -3.36 -5.75 -0.92
C ASN A 88 -1.90 -5.97 -0.54
N GLY A 89 -1.65 -6.34 0.70
CA GLY A 89 -0.35 -6.73 1.20
C GLY A 89 -0.43 -8.02 2.04
N ASN A 90 0.71 -8.57 2.41
CA ASN A 90 0.80 -9.70 3.33
C ASN A 90 1.97 -9.53 4.31
N ASP A 91 2.08 -10.43 5.27
CA ASP A 91 3.12 -10.49 6.29
C ASP A 91 4.55 -10.60 5.72
N GLN A 92 4.70 -11.00 4.46
CA GLN A 92 5.98 -11.07 3.74
C GLN A 92 6.30 -9.79 2.95
N GLN A 93 5.55 -8.70 3.18
CA GLN A 93 5.69 -7.43 2.46
C GLN A 93 5.53 -7.59 0.93
N GLN A 94 4.77 -8.57 0.50
CA GLN A 94 4.33 -8.69 -0.88
C GLN A 94 3.11 -7.82 -1.10
N ILE A 95 3.15 -6.90 -2.07
CA ILE A 95 2.14 -5.86 -2.21
C ILE A 95 1.70 -5.70 -3.67
N ARG A 96 0.44 -5.34 -3.86
CA ARG A 96 -0.11 -4.92 -5.15
C ARG A 96 -1.18 -3.86 -4.93
N ALA A 97 -1.37 -3.00 -5.93
CA ALA A 97 -2.40 -1.98 -5.86
C ALA A 97 -3.09 -1.79 -7.21
N LEU A 98 -4.29 -1.26 -7.16
CA LEU A 98 -5.05 -0.82 -8.33
C LEU A 98 -6.02 0.31 -7.96
N ALA A 99 -6.42 1.09 -8.97
CA ALA A 99 -7.49 2.07 -8.84
C ALA A 99 -8.48 1.95 -10.01
N ARG A 100 -9.75 2.28 -9.76
CA ARG A 100 -10.78 2.42 -10.77
C ARG A 100 -11.27 3.85 -10.81
N VAL A 101 -11.04 4.48 -11.95
CA VAL A 101 -11.41 5.87 -12.21
C VAL A 101 -12.59 5.87 -13.18
N ASP A 102 -13.65 6.61 -12.80
CA ASP A 102 -14.83 6.83 -13.61
C ASP A 102 -15.13 8.34 -13.63
N GLY A 103 -14.47 9.04 -14.52
CA GLY A 103 -14.56 10.49 -14.65
C GLY A 103 -13.20 11.16 -14.83
N ASN A 104 -13.18 12.48 -14.81
CA ASN A 104 -11.98 13.26 -15.00
C ASN A 104 -11.33 13.61 -13.65
N ILE A 105 -10.06 13.25 -13.50
CA ILE A 105 -9.23 13.61 -12.34
C ILE A 105 -8.08 14.48 -12.82
N THR A 106 -7.99 15.71 -12.31
CA THR A 106 -6.89 16.63 -12.60
C THR A 106 -5.70 16.39 -11.66
N GLU A 107 -4.50 16.82 -12.05
CA GLU A 107 -3.25 16.57 -11.32
C GLU A 107 -3.27 17.04 -9.86
N ASN A 108 -3.93 18.16 -9.58
CA ASN A 108 -3.98 18.77 -8.24
C ASN A 108 -5.34 18.60 -7.56
N MET A 109 -6.12 17.58 -7.95
CA MET A 109 -7.42 17.34 -7.33
C MET A 109 -7.23 16.85 -5.89
N SER A 110 -7.94 17.49 -4.95
CA SER A 110 -7.88 17.08 -3.54
C SER A 110 -8.47 15.70 -3.33
N LEU A 111 -8.07 15.04 -2.23
CA LEU A 111 -8.59 13.73 -1.82
C LEU A 111 -10.12 13.73 -1.80
N HIS A 112 -10.71 14.72 -1.16
CA HIS A 112 -12.17 14.85 -1.06
C HIS A 112 -12.85 14.96 -2.44
N ASN A 113 -12.29 15.75 -3.35
CA ASN A 113 -12.85 15.90 -4.70
C ASN A 113 -12.68 14.65 -5.56
N MET A 114 -11.60 13.88 -5.36
CA MET A 114 -11.41 12.61 -6.05
C MET A 114 -12.40 11.55 -5.59
N ILE A 115 -12.61 11.45 -4.29
CA ILE A 115 -13.37 10.35 -3.67
C ILE A 115 -14.85 10.70 -3.50
N GLY A 116 -15.18 11.98 -3.30
CA GLY A 116 -16.54 12.38 -2.93
C GLY A 116 -16.89 11.90 -1.51
N LYS A 117 -18.08 11.37 -1.33
CA LYS A 117 -18.48 10.70 -0.09
C LYS A 117 -17.91 9.28 -0.11
N GLY A 118 -16.95 9.01 0.76
CA GLY A 118 -16.28 7.73 0.78
C GLY A 118 -15.72 7.37 2.14
N VAL A 119 -15.20 6.15 2.21
CA VAL A 119 -14.55 5.58 3.40
C VAL A 119 -13.27 4.87 3.00
N LEU A 120 -12.31 4.85 3.92
CA LEU A 120 -11.17 3.94 3.87
C LEU A 120 -11.45 2.76 4.79
N VAL A 121 -11.24 1.56 4.28
CA VAL A 121 -11.45 0.31 5.04
C VAL A 121 -10.14 -0.43 5.10
N ILE A 122 -9.68 -0.77 6.31
CA ILE A 122 -8.57 -1.67 6.55
C ILE A 122 -9.15 -3.03 6.94
N THR A 123 -8.78 -4.07 6.22
CA THR A 123 -9.16 -5.43 6.53
C THR A 123 -7.91 -6.27 6.77
N ILE A 124 -7.82 -6.89 7.95
CA ILE A 124 -6.77 -7.85 8.30
C ILE A 124 -7.41 -9.22 8.30
N ALA A 125 -6.87 -10.14 7.50
CA ALA A 125 -7.32 -11.51 7.37
C ALA A 125 -6.16 -12.45 7.72
N PRO A 126 -5.99 -12.80 9.00
CA PRO A 126 -4.97 -13.75 9.43
C PRO A 126 -5.29 -15.13 8.87
N LYS A 127 -4.25 -15.98 8.69
CA LYS A 127 -4.44 -17.39 8.30
C LYS A 127 -5.22 -18.17 9.34
N GLU A 128 -5.00 -17.84 10.61
CA GLU A 128 -5.69 -18.41 11.76
C GLU A 128 -6.27 -17.28 12.62
N GLY A 129 -7.51 -17.43 13.06
CA GLY A 129 -8.21 -16.44 13.87
C GLY A 129 -9.28 -15.66 13.10
N GLU A 130 -9.81 -14.64 13.78
CA GLU A 130 -10.90 -13.84 13.23
C GLU A 130 -10.40 -12.72 12.33
N ARG A 131 -11.19 -12.41 11.31
CA ARG A 131 -10.97 -11.25 10.44
C ARG A 131 -11.30 -9.97 11.19
N TYR A 132 -10.37 -9.01 11.16
CA TYR A 132 -10.58 -7.67 11.68
C TYR A 132 -10.89 -6.69 10.55
N GLN A 133 -11.77 -5.74 10.81
CA GLN A 133 -12.09 -4.66 9.85
C GLN A 133 -12.26 -3.33 10.58
N GLY A 134 -11.44 -2.36 10.21
CA GLY A 134 -11.55 -0.97 10.62
C GLY A 134 -12.12 -0.11 9.49
N VAL A 135 -13.08 0.74 9.82
CA VAL A 135 -13.67 1.72 8.88
C VAL A 135 -13.26 3.12 9.30
N ILE A 136 -12.66 3.87 8.38
CA ILE A 136 -12.04 5.17 8.62
C ILE A 136 -12.76 6.20 7.77
N SER A 137 -13.25 7.26 8.41
CA SER A 137 -13.83 8.40 7.72
C SER A 137 -12.74 9.18 6.97
N LEU A 138 -13.03 9.61 5.75
CA LEU A 138 -12.15 10.45 4.93
C LEU A 138 -12.53 11.93 5.07
N ASP A 139 -12.56 12.42 6.31
CA ASP A 139 -12.95 13.78 6.68
C ASP A 139 -11.78 14.74 6.89
N LYS A 140 -10.54 14.24 6.75
CA LYS A 140 -9.30 15.02 6.79
C LYS A 140 -8.78 15.29 5.37
N PRO A 141 -7.88 16.29 5.22
CA PRO A 141 -7.28 16.62 3.92
C PRO A 141 -6.50 15.51 3.26
N THR A 142 -5.85 14.64 4.04
CA THR A 142 -4.98 13.56 3.56
C THR A 142 -5.37 12.22 4.17
N ILE A 143 -5.00 11.12 3.50
CA ILE A 143 -5.16 9.77 4.09
C ILE A 143 -4.30 9.57 5.32
N THR A 144 -3.14 10.21 5.37
CA THR A 144 -2.21 10.19 6.50
C THR A 144 -2.89 10.72 7.76
N GLU A 145 -3.51 11.91 7.69
CA GLU A 145 -4.25 12.50 8.81
C GLU A 145 -5.48 11.68 9.20
N CYS A 146 -6.17 11.06 8.23
CA CYS A 146 -7.29 10.16 8.52
C CYS A 146 -6.84 8.92 9.30
N LEU A 147 -5.69 8.33 8.92
CA LEU A 147 -5.11 7.18 9.59
C LEU A 147 -4.63 7.52 11.01
N GLU A 148 -3.93 8.64 11.19
CA GLU A 148 -3.48 9.11 12.50
C GLU A 148 -4.66 9.31 13.46
N ASP A 149 -5.72 9.99 13.01
CA ASP A 149 -6.95 10.20 13.80
C ASP A 149 -7.62 8.87 14.18
N TYR A 150 -7.65 7.90 13.27
CA TYR A 150 -8.15 6.55 13.53
C TYR A 150 -7.33 5.84 14.62
N PHE A 151 -6.00 5.88 14.55
CA PHE A 151 -5.15 5.24 15.57
C PHE A 151 -5.37 5.84 16.96
N VAL A 152 -5.51 7.15 17.04
CA VAL A 152 -5.77 7.82 18.32
C VAL A 152 -7.15 7.46 18.88
N ARG A 153 -8.19 7.48 18.05
CA ARG A 153 -9.59 7.32 18.51
C ARG A 153 -10.01 5.87 18.70
N SER A 154 -9.58 4.99 17.79
CA SER A 154 -10.05 3.60 17.76
C SER A 154 -9.06 2.64 18.41
N GLU A 155 -7.77 2.84 18.18
CA GLU A 155 -6.71 1.96 18.70
C GLU A 155 -6.09 2.50 19.99
N GLN A 156 -6.35 3.76 20.35
CA GLN A 156 -5.79 4.45 21.52
C GLN A 156 -4.24 4.48 21.50
N LEU A 157 -3.66 4.48 20.31
CA LEU A 157 -2.22 4.51 20.07
C LEU A 157 -1.84 5.84 19.39
N GLN A 158 -1.00 6.63 20.06
CA GLN A 158 -0.40 7.81 19.43
C GLN A 158 0.50 7.32 18.30
N THR A 159 0.17 7.77 17.09
CA THR A 159 0.85 7.36 15.86
C THR A 159 1.07 8.60 15.01
N GLN A 160 2.27 8.74 14.46
CA GLN A 160 2.59 9.73 13.42
C GLN A 160 3.00 9.00 12.16
N LEU A 161 2.49 9.46 11.04
CA LEU A 161 2.84 9.00 9.70
C LEU A 161 3.44 10.16 8.91
N ILE A 162 4.57 9.92 8.27
CA ILE A 162 5.15 10.81 7.28
C ILE A 162 5.22 10.03 5.98
N ILE A 163 4.38 10.37 5.02
CA ILE A 163 4.33 9.69 3.73
C ILE A 163 4.51 10.71 2.62
N ARG A 164 5.36 10.39 1.65
CA ARG A 164 5.67 11.23 0.51
C ARG A 164 5.69 10.41 -0.77
N THR A 165 5.25 11.01 -1.84
CA THR A 165 5.33 10.48 -3.21
C THR A 165 5.98 11.51 -4.10
N GLY A 166 6.74 11.05 -5.08
CA GLY A 166 7.45 11.96 -5.97
C GLY A 166 8.27 11.26 -7.03
N LYS A 167 9.35 11.91 -7.42
CA LYS A 167 10.37 11.34 -8.31
C LYS A 167 11.74 11.51 -7.67
N TYR A 168 12.53 10.45 -7.73
CA TYR A 168 13.93 10.47 -7.38
C TYR A 168 14.74 9.93 -8.55
N GLU A 169 15.75 10.68 -9.02
CA GLU A 169 16.53 10.37 -10.23
C GLU A 169 15.65 10.08 -11.48
N GLY A 170 14.55 10.84 -11.60
CA GLY A 170 13.61 10.74 -12.72
C GLY A 170 12.62 9.56 -12.64
N LYS A 171 12.72 8.69 -11.65
CA LYS A 171 11.83 7.54 -11.45
C LYS A 171 10.80 7.81 -10.36
N PRO A 172 9.58 7.24 -10.46
CA PRO A 172 8.60 7.30 -9.39
C PRO A 172 9.15 6.69 -8.11
N VAL A 173 8.86 7.34 -6.98
CA VAL A 173 9.21 6.87 -5.64
C VAL A 173 8.07 7.19 -4.68
N ALA A 174 7.83 6.28 -3.76
CA ALA A 174 6.97 6.50 -2.59
C ALA A 174 7.73 6.03 -1.35
N ALA A 175 7.75 6.84 -0.31
CA ALA A 175 8.46 6.50 0.91
C ALA A 175 7.75 7.06 2.14
N GLY A 176 8.00 6.48 3.29
CA GLY A 176 7.41 6.98 4.52
C GLY A 176 8.00 6.39 5.78
N MET A 177 7.63 7.04 6.87
CA MET A 177 7.98 6.67 8.23
C MET A 177 6.71 6.57 9.06
N LEU A 178 6.73 5.66 10.02
CA LEU A 178 5.75 5.57 11.07
C LEU A 178 6.48 5.63 12.41
N LEU A 179 5.94 6.42 13.33
CA LEU A 179 6.32 6.43 14.74
C LEU A 179 5.08 6.13 15.57
N GLN A 180 5.22 5.25 16.55
CA GLN A 180 4.09 4.86 17.39
C GLN A 180 4.54 4.56 18.82
N ILE A 181 3.80 5.07 19.80
CA ILE A 181 3.99 4.67 21.19
C ILE A 181 3.70 3.18 21.34
N MET A 182 4.57 2.49 22.07
CA MET A 182 4.37 1.07 22.37
C MET A 182 3.23 0.89 23.39
N PRO A 183 2.38 -0.14 23.19
CA PRO A 183 1.20 -0.34 24.03
C PRO A 183 1.49 -0.83 25.45
N ASP A 184 2.76 -1.07 25.79
CA ASP A 184 3.18 -1.53 27.13
C ASP A 184 3.10 -0.46 28.24
N GLY A 185 2.73 0.77 27.87
CA GLY A 185 2.50 1.88 28.81
C GLY A 185 3.76 2.51 29.39
N SER A 186 4.95 2.17 28.90
CA SER A 186 6.21 2.72 29.39
C SER A 186 6.63 4.02 28.69
N GLY A 187 5.98 4.38 27.56
CA GLY A 187 6.23 5.62 26.81
C GLY A 187 5.51 6.82 27.41
N THR A 188 6.17 7.96 27.37
CA THR A 188 5.57 9.23 27.76
C THR A 188 5.10 10.02 26.54
N PRO A 189 4.04 10.86 26.67
CA PRO A 189 3.65 11.77 25.59
C PRO A 189 4.79 12.71 25.17
N GLU A 190 5.63 13.14 26.11
CA GLU A 190 6.77 14.03 25.88
C GLU A 190 7.85 13.36 25.02
N ASP A 191 8.13 12.08 25.26
CA ASP A 191 9.04 11.29 24.43
C ASP A 191 8.53 11.18 22.99
N PHE A 192 7.25 10.93 22.83
CA PHE A 192 6.62 10.84 21.50
C PHE A 192 6.65 12.19 20.78
N GLU A 193 6.26 13.28 21.45
CA GLU A 193 6.28 14.64 20.88
C GLU A 193 7.70 15.05 20.45
N HIS A 194 8.70 14.74 21.27
CA HIS A 194 10.10 14.99 20.94
C HIS A 194 10.52 14.28 19.65
N LEU A 195 10.30 12.94 19.57
CA LEU A 195 10.72 12.14 18.42
C LEU A 195 9.94 12.49 17.16
N THR A 196 8.65 12.79 17.27
CA THR A 196 7.82 13.19 16.13
C THR A 196 8.18 14.58 15.62
N THR A 197 8.58 15.50 16.50
CA THR A 197 9.10 16.82 16.12
C THR A 197 10.38 16.68 15.28
N LEU A 198 11.30 15.81 15.68
CA LEU A 198 12.51 15.51 14.91
C LEU A 198 12.15 14.87 13.54
N ALA A 199 11.28 13.88 13.54
CA ALA A 199 10.84 13.22 12.30
C ALA A 199 10.21 14.20 11.30
N ALA A 200 9.43 15.16 11.77
CA ALA A 200 8.77 16.15 10.92
C ALA A 200 9.74 17.06 10.15
N THR A 201 11.02 17.08 10.53
CA THR A 201 12.06 17.85 9.83
C THR A 201 12.60 17.18 8.58
N VAL A 202 12.23 15.91 8.33
CA VAL A 202 12.70 15.13 7.17
C VAL A 202 12.30 15.82 5.86
N LYS A 203 13.25 15.92 4.94
CA LYS A 203 13.03 16.44 3.60
C LYS A 203 12.78 15.31 2.59
N ASP A 204 12.10 15.65 1.52
CA ASP A 204 11.79 14.67 0.46
C ASP A 204 13.07 14.04 -0.13
N GLU A 205 14.11 14.85 -0.37
CA GLU A 205 15.39 14.34 -0.90
C GLU A 205 16.08 13.37 0.05
N GLU A 206 15.92 13.57 1.37
CA GLU A 206 16.47 12.69 2.39
C GLU A 206 15.66 11.38 2.46
N LEU A 207 14.33 11.50 2.49
CA LEU A 207 13.43 10.35 2.57
C LEU A 207 13.55 9.44 1.33
N PHE A 208 13.73 10.04 0.15
CA PHE A 208 13.84 9.31 -1.11
C PHE A 208 15.25 8.81 -1.43
N GLY A 209 16.30 9.47 -0.94
CA GLY A 209 17.67 9.25 -1.40
C GLY A 209 18.62 8.66 -0.37
N LEU A 210 18.44 8.93 0.91
CA LEU A 210 19.41 8.47 1.92
C LEU A 210 19.22 6.99 2.27
N PRO A 211 20.30 6.29 2.61
CA PRO A 211 20.21 5.01 3.31
C PRO A 211 19.50 5.14 4.66
N ALA A 212 18.83 4.07 5.09
CA ALA A 212 18.08 4.07 6.35
C ALA A 212 18.91 4.48 7.56
N GLU A 213 20.13 3.95 7.68
CA GLU A 213 21.06 4.29 8.77
C GLU A 213 21.42 5.78 8.78
N GLU A 214 21.71 6.35 7.61
CA GLU A 214 22.08 7.76 7.49
C GLU A 214 20.87 8.67 7.76
N LEU A 215 19.68 8.32 7.24
CA LEU A 215 18.45 9.05 7.51
C LEU A 215 18.14 9.10 9.01
N LEU A 216 18.15 7.93 9.66
CA LEU A 216 17.86 7.84 11.09
C LEU A 216 18.93 8.56 11.93
N TYR A 217 20.21 8.47 11.56
CA TYR A 217 21.27 9.23 12.24
C TYR A 217 21.07 10.74 12.10
N ARG A 218 20.68 11.26 10.94
CA ARG A 218 20.43 12.69 10.75
C ARG A 218 19.28 13.21 11.59
N LEU A 219 18.20 12.40 11.70
CA LEU A 219 17.01 12.78 12.47
C LEU A 219 17.25 12.63 13.98
N TYR A 220 17.98 11.59 14.41
CA TYR A 220 18.00 11.12 15.78
C TYR A 220 19.43 10.90 16.32
N HIS A 221 20.41 11.73 15.91
CA HIS A 221 21.82 11.57 16.33
C HIS A 221 22.06 11.71 17.83
N GLU A 222 21.15 12.37 18.57
CA GLU A 222 21.18 12.46 20.03
C GLU A 222 20.49 11.28 20.73
N GLU A 223 19.79 10.44 19.98
CA GLU A 223 19.07 9.26 20.48
C GLU A 223 19.83 7.98 20.15
N THR A 224 19.64 6.96 20.96
CA THR A 224 20.14 5.62 20.64
C THR A 224 19.07 4.85 19.89
N VAL A 225 19.26 4.67 18.57
CA VAL A 225 18.34 3.95 17.69
C VAL A 225 18.88 2.55 17.41
N ASN A 226 18.06 1.54 17.72
CA ASN A 226 18.33 0.15 17.37
C ASN A 226 17.63 -0.17 16.03
N LEU A 227 18.39 -0.21 14.95
CA LEU A 227 17.90 -0.55 13.62
C LEU A 227 17.95 -2.07 13.42
N TYR A 228 16.83 -2.68 13.03
CA TYR A 228 16.73 -4.11 12.73
C TYR A 228 17.00 -4.39 11.25
N PRO A 229 17.34 -5.64 10.91
CA PRO A 229 17.55 -6.03 9.52
C PRO A 229 16.37 -5.70 8.63
N ALA A 230 16.67 -5.26 7.41
CA ALA A 230 15.67 -4.93 6.41
C ALA A 230 14.83 -6.14 6.01
N GLN A 231 13.56 -5.88 5.72
CA GLN A 231 12.67 -6.81 5.03
C GLN A 231 12.46 -6.33 3.60
N ASP A 232 12.58 -7.24 2.63
CA ASP A 232 12.30 -6.93 1.23
C ASP A 232 10.83 -6.63 1.02
N VAL A 233 10.54 -5.59 0.24
CA VAL A 233 9.20 -5.30 -0.26
C VAL A 233 9.16 -5.63 -1.75
N GLN A 234 8.13 -6.30 -2.22
CA GLN A 234 8.04 -6.67 -3.62
C GLN A 234 6.62 -6.58 -4.17
N PHE A 235 6.53 -6.14 -5.42
CA PHE A 235 5.29 -6.27 -6.16
C PHE A 235 5.00 -7.75 -6.40
N PHE A 236 3.83 -8.21 -5.98
CA PHE A 236 3.39 -9.59 -6.17
C PHE A 236 1.93 -9.66 -6.53
N CYS A 237 1.64 -10.17 -7.72
CA CYS A 237 0.29 -10.46 -8.14
C CYS A 237 0.04 -11.97 -8.13
N GLY A 238 -0.71 -12.44 -7.15
CA GLY A 238 -1.09 -13.85 -7.06
C GLY A 238 -2.24 -14.23 -8.01
N CYS A 239 -2.36 -13.59 -9.19
CA CYS A 239 -3.33 -14.00 -10.20
C CYS A 239 -2.92 -15.32 -10.85
N SER A 240 -3.89 -16.08 -11.30
CA SER A 240 -3.68 -17.32 -12.06
C SER A 240 -4.85 -17.55 -13.02
N ALA A 241 -4.65 -18.45 -13.98
CA ALA A 241 -5.72 -18.84 -14.89
C ALA A 241 -6.94 -19.39 -14.14
N GLU A 242 -6.73 -20.19 -13.09
CA GLU A 242 -7.81 -20.74 -12.26
C GLU A 242 -8.61 -19.64 -11.55
N ARG A 243 -7.91 -18.65 -10.95
CA ARG A 243 -8.59 -17.52 -10.30
C ARG A 243 -9.33 -16.64 -11.30
N SER A 244 -8.75 -16.41 -12.47
CA SER A 244 -9.39 -15.62 -13.53
C SER A 244 -10.61 -16.36 -14.09
N SER A 245 -10.50 -17.66 -14.35
CA SER A 245 -11.62 -18.46 -14.84
C SER A 245 -12.77 -18.59 -13.83
N SER A 246 -12.47 -18.53 -12.52
CA SER A 246 -13.52 -18.56 -11.49
C SER A 246 -14.48 -17.37 -11.59
N ALA A 247 -14.06 -16.24 -12.15
CA ALA A 247 -14.94 -15.10 -12.41
C ALA A 247 -15.98 -15.42 -13.50
N LEU A 248 -15.64 -16.28 -14.46
CA LEU A 248 -16.57 -16.74 -15.52
C LEU A 248 -17.69 -17.63 -14.94
N LEU A 249 -17.47 -18.24 -13.77
CA LEU A 249 -18.52 -19.02 -13.11
C LEU A 249 -19.65 -18.16 -12.51
N LEU A 250 -19.44 -16.83 -12.42
CA LEU A 250 -20.42 -15.89 -11.87
C LEU A 250 -21.41 -15.37 -12.91
N ILE A 251 -21.16 -15.59 -14.20
CA ILE A 251 -22.02 -15.18 -15.31
C ILE A 251 -22.75 -16.41 -15.88
N SER A 252 -23.89 -16.19 -16.54
CA SER A 252 -24.69 -17.26 -17.09
C SER A 252 -24.00 -17.96 -18.27
N ASP A 253 -24.44 -19.20 -18.60
CA ASP A 253 -23.89 -19.93 -19.73
C ASP A 253 -24.22 -19.26 -21.06
N GLU A 254 -25.41 -18.65 -21.14
CA GLU A 254 -25.84 -17.86 -22.29
C GLU A 254 -24.93 -16.65 -22.54
N GLU A 255 -24.61 -15.89 -21.49
CA GLU A 255 -23.69 -14.74 -21.60
C GLU A 255 -22.28 -15.20 -21.99
N ILE A 256 -21.79 -16.31 -21.45
CA ILE A 256 -20.49 -16.87 -21.86
C ILE A 256 -20.50 -17.24 -23.34
N ASP A 257 -21.58 -17.86 -23.84
CA ASP A 257 -21.70 -18.28 -25.24
C ASP A 257 -21.79 -17.06 -26.17
N GLU A 258 -22.46 -15.99 -25.77
CA GLU A 258 -22.47 -14.70 -26.48
C GLU A 258 -21.06 -14.10 -26.57
N ILE A 259 -20.32 -14.03 -25.47
CA ILE A 259 -18.92 -13.51 -25.43
C ILE A 259 -18.04 -14.38 -26.35
N LEU A 260 -18.15 -15.70 -26.29
CA LEU A 260 -17.40 -16.61 -27.18
C LEU A 260 -17.71 -16.37 -28.65
N ALA A 261 -18.98 -16.13 -28.99
CA ALA A 261 -19.40 -15.87 -30.38
C ALA A 261 -18.82 -14.52 -30.87
N GLU A 262 -18.85 -13.49 -30.06
CA GLU A 262 -18.31 -12.17 -30.38
C GLU A 262 -16.76 -12.18 -30.54
N HIS A 263 -16.07 -12.96 -29.72
CA HIS A 263 -14.60 -13.01 -29.63
C HIS A 263 -13.97 -14.23 -30.34
N LYS A 264 -14.61 -14.74 -31.40
CA LYS A 264 -14.10 -15.85 -32.26
C LYS A 264 -13.75 -17.13 -31.50
N GLY A 265 -14.48 -17.45 -30.45
CA GLY A 265 -14.34 -18.69 -29.70
C GLY A 265 -13.29 -18.69 -28.61
N SER A 266 -12.82 -17.52 -28.17
CA SER A 266 -11.89 -17.39 -27.07
C SER A 266 -12.23 -16.18 -26.20
N ILE A 267 -12.10 -16.30 -24.88
CA ILE A 267 -12.27 -15.21 -23.93
C ILE A 267 -10.88 -14.79 -23.46
N ASP A 268 -10.55 -13.50 -23.61
CA ASP A 268 -9.34 -12.89 -23.07
C ASP A 268 -9.69 -12.14 -21.78
N MET A 269 -9.09 -12.57 -20.67
CA MET A 269 -9.24 -11.93 -19.36
C MET A 269 -7.92 -11.32 -18.94
N GLN A 270 -7.88 -9.99 -18.82
CA GLN A 270 -6.71 -9.27 -18.33
C GLN A 270 -6.80 -9.05 -16.82
N CYS A 271 -5.72 -9.37 -16.11
CA CYS A 271 -5.61 -9.05 -14.69
C CYS A 271 -5.46 -7.54 -14.49
N GLU A 272 -6.37 -6.91 -13.75
CA GLU A 272 -6.33 -5.47 -13.47
C GLU A 272 -5.08 -5.05 -12.67
N CYS A 273 -4.48 -5.95 -11.87
CA CYS A 273 -3.34 -5.58 -11.03
C CYS A 273 -1.97 -5.65 -11.75
N CYS A 274 -1.79 -6.57 -12.70
CA CYS A 274 -0.49 -6.80 -13.34
C CYS A 274 -0.53 -6.85 -14.86
N GLY A 275 -1.71 -6.68 -15.47
CA GLY A 275 -1.87 -6.69 -16.92
C GLY A 275 -1.70 -8.05 -17.59
N THR A 276 -1.46 -9.13 -16.84
CA THR A 276 -1.33 -10.48 -17.42
C THR A 276 -2.63 -10.91 -18.09
N HIS A 277 -2.52 -11.42 -19.32
CA HIS A 277 -3.63 -11.94 -20.08
C HIS A 277 -3.79 -13.45 -19.89
N TYR A 278 -5.02 -13.90 -19.72
CA TYR A 278 -5.42 -15.29 -19.63
C TYR A 278 -6.44 -15.59 -20.71
N PHE A 279 -6.09 -16.48 -21.63
CA PHE A 279 -6.92 -16.86 -22.77
C PHE A 279 -7.64 -18.19 -22.49
N PHE A 280 -8.96 -18.18 -22.61
CA PHE A 280 -9.80 -19.35 -22.41
C PHE A 280 -10.49 -19.70 -23.72
N ASN A 281 -10.09 -20.81 -24.35
CA ASN A 281 -10.74 -21.34 -25.54
C ASN A 281 -12.05 -22.07 -25.18
N LYS A 282 -12.83 -22.45 -26.20
CA LYS A 282 -14.12 -23.12 -26.02
C LYS A 282 -13.99 -24.37 -25.15
N GLU A 283 -12.96 -25.22 -25.37
CA GLU A 283 -12.75 -26.43 -24.59
C GLU A 283 -12.51 -26.18 -23.10
N ALA A 284 -11.70 -25.15 -22.77
CA ALA A 284 -11.46 -24.72 -21.39
C ALA A 284 -12.74 -24.23 -20.73
N ILE A 285 -13.58 -23.51 -21.47
CA ILE A 285 -14.87 -23.00 -21.00
C ILE A 285 -15.86 -24.15 -20.75
N GLU A 286 -15.99 -25.10 -21.67
CA GLU A 286 -16.86 -26.28 -21.51
C GLU A 286 -16.45 -27.09 -20.26
N LYS A 287 -15.14 -27.28 -20.07
CA LYS A 287 -14.63 -27.94 -18.87
C LYS A 287 -14.99 -27.15 -17.62
N LEU A 288 -14.90 -25.83 -17.65
CA LEU A 288 -15.24 -24.94 -16.54
C LEU A 288 -16.75 -25.03 -16.22
N LYS A 289 -17.63 -24.98 -17.25
CA LYS A 289 -19.07 -25.13 -17.09
C LYS A 289 -19.41 -26.49 -16.42
N SER A 290 -18.71 -27.57 -16.78
CA SER A 290 -18.93 -28.89 -16.19
C SER A 290 -18.54 -28.98 -14.69
N THR A 291 -17.82 -28.02 -14.15
CA THR A 291 -17.46 -27.93 -12.71
C THR A 291 -18.47 -27.13 -11.88
N ARG A 292 -19.49 -26.52 -12.53
CA ARG A 292 -20.61 -25.90 -11.82
C ARG A 292 -21.44 -26.99 -11.18
N VAL A 293 -21.49 -27.07 -9.86
CA VAL A 293 -22.33 -27.97 -9.07
C VAL A 293 -23.48 -27.17 -8.45
#